data_f1e065a70c302bc253b1ae134f5cdc7f
#
_entry.id   f1e065a70c302bc253b1ae134f5cdc7f
#
_cell.length_a   1.000
_cell.length_b   1.000
_cell.length_c   1.000
_cell.angle_alpha   90.00
_cell.angle_beta   90.00
_cell.angle_gamma   90.00
#
_symmetry.space_group_name_H-M   'P 1'
#
loop_
_entity.id
_entity.type
_entity.pdbx_description
1 polymer ?
#
loop_
_entity_poly.entity_id
_entity_poly.type
_entity_poly.pdbx_seq_one_letter_code
_entity_poly.pdbx_strand_id
1 'polypeptide(L)'
;EILGRNKIFNREEAEKALERRKINVLLNSTVQEISDKKISILDDSEIKDLDQDIVIWTAGVKPNLPYIDEQVTQKDGRILVNENFQIDNCVNSFAIGDISIIKGMEDLPLTAQVAMQQGNHLAKNIELLFQEKELLPFNFEDNGEMISLGIGEASISALGVTLSGKLAFEARRLIYASKMPDVSKSLKSTASWLFQKKSTLNNFINKKP
;
A
#
# COMPACT_ATOMS: atom_id res chain seq x y z
N GLU A 1 3.37 -13.34 -12.26
CA GLU A 1 2.79 -13.70 -10.95
C GLU A 1 2.03 -12.50 -10.37
N ILE A 2 0.76 -12.69 -9.99
CA ILE A 2 -0.05 -11.62 -9.37
C ILE A 2 0.39 -11.44 -7.93
N LEU A 3 0.57 -10.18 -7.48
CA LEU A 3 0.91 -9.87 -6.09
C LEU A 3 2.13 -10.64 -5.57
N GLY A 4 3.19 -10.78 -6.35
CA GLY A 4 4.34 -11.64 -6.08
C GLY A 4 5.07 -11.40 -4.75
N ARG A 5 4.91 -10.21 -4.14
CA ARG A 5 5.47 -9.87 -2.83
C ARG A 5 4.54 -10.14 -1.66
N ASN A 6 3.28 -10.52 -1.92
CA ASN A 6 2.29 -10.76 -0.89
C ASN A 6 2.29 -12.22 -0.41
N LYS A 7 1.69 -12.46 0.77
CA LYS A 7 1.55 -13.80 1.34
C LYS A 7 0.74 -14.70 0.42
N ILE A 8 1.13 -15.97 0.31
CA ILE A 8 0.57 -16.96 -0.63
C ILE A 8 -0.96 -17.00 -0.55
N PHE A 9 -1.52 -17.09 0.66
CA PHE A 9 -2.97 -17.10 0.85
C PHE A 9 -3.67 -15.89 0.21
N ASN A 10 -3.13 -14.69 0.39
CA ASN A 10 -3.73 -13.48 -0.17
C ASN A 10 -3.65 -13.43 -1.70
N ARG A 11 -2.58 -13.98 -2.27
CA ARG A 11 -2.40 -14.11 -3.73
C ARG A 11 -3.44 -15.07 -4.31
N GLU A 12 -3.58 -16.26 -3.74
CA GLU A 12 -4.57 -17.25 -4.17
C GLU A 12 -6.01 -16.71 -4.11
N GLU A 13 -6.36 -15.98 -3.05
CA GLU A 13 -7.68 -15.35 -2.94
C GLU A 13 -7.87 -14.23 -3.97
N ALA A 14 -6.82 -13.48 -4.31
CA ALA A 14 -6.88 -12.50 -5.38
C ALA A 14 -7.08 -13.15 -6.75
N GLU A 15 -6.36 -14.22 -7.06
CA GLU A 15 -6.53 -14.98 -8.30
C GLU A 15 -7.95 -15.52 -8.45
N LYS A 16 -8.48 -16.17 -7.41
CA LYS A 16 -9.88 -16.64 -7.37
C LYS A 16 -10.88 -15.49 -7.57
N ALA A 17 -10.60 -14.30 -7.01
CA ALA A 17 -11.47 -13.15 -7.14
C ALA A 17 -11.49 -12.58 -8.57
N LEU A 18 -10.35 -12.57 -9.25
CA LEU A 18 -10.22 -12.16 -10.65
C LEU A 18 -10.95 -13.15 -11.58
N GLU A 19 -10.76 -14.44 -11.36
CA GLU A 19 -11.41 -15.50 -12.14
C GLU A 19 -12.94 -15.44 -12.02
N ARG A 20 -13.47 -15.33 -10.80
CA ARG A 20 -14.93 -15.19 -10.58
C ARG A 20 -15.53 -13.97 -11.29
N ARG A 21 -14.75 -12.91 -11.44
CA ARG A 21 -15.16 -11.67 -12.14
C ARG A 21 -14.89 -11.70 -13.62
N LYS A 22 -14.33 -12.80 -14.13
CA LYS A 22 -13.95 -12.97 -15.54
C LYS A 22 -13.02 -11.85 -16.02
N ILE A 23 -12.09 -11.43 -15.16
CA ILE A 23 -11.07 -10.44 -15.49
C ILE A 23 -9.91 -11.18 -16.17
N ASN A 24 -9.59 -10.78 -17.37
CA ASN A 24 -8.43 -11.30 -18.07
C ASN A 24 -7.15 -10.76 -17.45
N VAL A 25 -6.24 -11.66 -17.10
CA VAL A 25 -4.95 -11.32 -16.52
C VAL A 25 -3.85 -11.66 -17.50
N LEU A 26 -3.08 -10.68 -17.89
CA LEU A 26 -1.91 -10.85 -18.74
C LEU A 26 -0.67 -10.88 -17.88
N LEU A 27 -0.09 -12.05 -17.70
CA LEU A 27 1.17 -12.23 -16.96
C LEU A 27 2.35 -12.03 -17.91
N ASN A 28 3.51 -11.65 -17.34
CA ASN A 28 4.75 -11.42 -18.09
C ASN A 28 4.62 -10.35 -19.19
N SER A 29 3.59 -9.52 -19.12
CA SER A 29 3.29 -8.50 -20.10
C SER A 29 3.66 -7.11 -19.56
N THR A 30 4.25 -6.28 -20.43
CA THR A 30 4.67 -4.92 -20.08
C THR A 30 4.02 -3.92 -21.02
N VAL A 31 3.40 -2.88 -20.48
CA VAL A 31 2.85 -1.78 -21.29
C VAL A 31 4.01 -1.00 -21.90
N GLN A 32 4.00 -0.88 -23.22
CA GLN A 32 4.99 -0.12 -24.00
C GLN A 32 4.48 1.28 -24.33
N GLU A 33 3.24 1.37 -24.78
CA GLU A 33 2.64 2.65 -25.19
C GLU A 33 1.14 2.67 -24.88
N ILE A 34 0.63 3.84 -24.57
CA ILE A 34 -0.80 4.11 -24.38
C ILE A 34 -1.20 5.24 -25.33
N SER A 35 -2.13 4.96 -26.23
CA SER A 35 -2.74 5.95 -27.15
C SER A 35 -4.23 6.11 -26.85
N ASP A 36 -4.92 6.99 -27.56
CA ASP A 36 -6.33 7.32 -27.30
C ASP A 36 -7.28 6.11 -27.34
N LYS A 37 -6.98 5.09 -28.14
CA LYS A 37 -7.86 3.93 -28.32
C LYS A 37 -7.19 2.58 -28.12
N LYS A 38 -5.88 2.58 -27.94
CA LYS A 38 -5.10 1.33 -27.90
C LYS A 38 -4.03 1.38 -26.81
N ILE A 39 -3.74 0.22 -26.29
CA ILE A 39 -2.57 -0.04 -25.45
C ILE A 39 -1.72 -1.06 -26.18
N SER A 40 -0.45 -0.72 -26.44
CA SER A 40 0.53 -1.66 -26.94
C SER A 40 1.25 -2.32 -25.75
N ILE A 41 1.20 -3.63 -25.71
CA ILE A 41 1.85 -4.45 -24.69
C ILE A 41 2.91 -5.34 -25.31
N LEU A 42 4.01 -5.52 -24.61
CA LEU A 42 5.00 -6.57 -24.91
C LEU A 42 4.60 -7.81 -24.13
N ASP A 43 4.23 -8.87 -24.81
CA ASP A 43 3.78 -10.15 -24.27
C ASP A 43 4.64 -11.27 -24.88
N ASP A 44 5.39 -12.00 -24.08
CA ASP A 44 6.31 -13.05 -24.52
C ASP A 44 7.18 -12.66 -25.74
N SER A 45 7.73 -11.43 -25.75
CA SER A 45 8.56 -10.87 -26.83
C SER A 45 7.83 -10.43 -28.10
N GLU A 46 6.51 -10.45 -28.14
CA GLU A 46 5.69 -9.91 -29.20
C GLU A 46 4.93 -8.65 -28.75
N ILE A 47 4.84 -7.67 -29.63
CA ILE A 47 4.03 -6.47 -29.38
C ILE A 47 2.59 -6.76 -29.83
N LYS A 48 1.64 -6.61 -28.92
CA LYS A 48 0.20 -6.76 -29.16
C LYS A 48 -0.54 -5.48 -28.85
N ASP A 49 -1.43 -5.09 -29.72
CA ASP A 49 -2.33 -3.96 -29.51
C ASP A 49 -3.66 -4.44 -28.94
N LEU A 50 -4.08 -3.81 -27.85
CA LEU A 50 -5.39 -4.03 -27.24
C LEU A 50 -6.23 -2.76 -27.38
N ASP A 51 -7.46 -2.88 -27.82
CA ASP A 51 -8.42 -1.78 -27.83
C ASP A 51 -8.79 -1.42 -26.37
N GLN A 52 -8.93 -0.12 -26.09
CA GLN A 52 -9.26 0.37 -24.77
C GLN A 52 -10.24 1.54 -24.82
N ASP A 53 -11.13 1.60 -23.84
CA ASP A 53 -12.02 2.73 -23.58
C ASP A 53 -11.55 3.56 -22.40
N ILE A 54 -10.98 2.90 -21.37
CA ILE A 54 -10.49 3.53 -20.14
C ILE A 54 -9.23 2.81 -19.66
N VAL A 55 -8.20 3.56 -19.34
CA VAL A 55 -6.97 3.04 -18.72
C VAL A 55 -6.88 3.51 -17.28
N ILE A 56 -6.68 2.58 -16.35
CA ILE A 56 -6.41 2.88 -14.94
C ILE A 56 -4.97 2.43 -14.64
N TRP A 57 -4.07 3.41 -14.55
CA TRP A 57 -2.66 3.14 -14.27
C TRP A 57 -2.40 3.04 -12.78
N THR A 58 -2.02 1.85 -12.31
CA THR A 58 -1.73 1.57 -10.89
C THR A 58 -0.36 0.92 -10.68
N ALA A 59 0.56 1.08 -11.64
CA ALA A 59 1.85 0.39 -11.68
C ALA A 59 2.92 1.03 -10.77
N GLY A 60 2.55 1.37 -9.54
CA GLY A 60 3.47 1.86 -8.52
C GLY A 60 3.47 3.38 -8.34
N VAL A 61 4.32 3.85 -7.46
CA VAL A 61 4.47 5.26 -7.08
C VAL A 61 5.94 5.66 -7.12
N LYS A 62 6.18 6.94 -7.36
CA LYS A 62 7.49 7.56 -7.18
C LYS A 62 7.44 8.48 -5.96
N PRO A 63 8.50 8.53 -5.14
CA PRO A 63 8.55 9.49 -4.05
C PRO A 63 8.51 10.91 -4.61
N ASN A 64 7.72 11.76 -3.96
CA ASN A 64 7.67 13.19 -4.26
C ASN A 64 8.41 13.92 -3.14
N LEU A 65 9.70 14.14 -3.34
CA LEU A 65 10.54 14.79 -2.34
C LEU A 65 10.33 16.31 -2.39
N PRO A 66 10.31 17.01 -1.23
CA PRO A 66 10.46 18.45 -1.20
C PRO A 66 11.84 18.82 -1.76
N TYR A 67 12.08 20.13 -1.97
CA TYR A 67 13.44 20.59 -2.29
C TYR A 67 14.38 20.19 -1.15
N ILE A 68 15.44 19.46 -1.49
CA ILE A 68 16.43 18.94 -0.55
C ILE A 68 17.81 19.40 -1.03
N ASP A 69 18.66 19.77 -0.08
CA ASP A 69 20.05 20.11 -0.34
C ASP A 69 20.76 18.94 -1.08
N GLU A 70 21.63 19.28 -2.04
CA GLU A 70 22.42 18.32 -2.83
C GLU A 70 23.31 17.41 -1.95
N GLN A 71 23.60 17.83 -0.71
CA GLN A 71 24.37 17.03 0.25
C GLN A 71 23.63 15.84 0.82
N VAL A 72 22.30 15.80 0.69
CA VAL A 72 21.47 14.70 1.17
C VAL A 72 21.59 13.49 0.25
N THR A 73 22.13 12.41 0.77
CA THR A 73 22.27 11.16 0.02
C THR A 73 20.91 10.57 -0.31
N GLN A 74 20.71 10.23 -1.59
CA GLN A 74 19.48 9.60 -2.08
C GLN A 74 19.79 8.22 -2.67
N LYS A 75 18.85 7.30 -2.52
CA LYS A 75 18.86 5.99 -3.17
C LYS A 75 17.46 5.71 -3.71
N ASP A 76 17.37 5.35 -4.99
CA ASP A 76 16.07 5.08 -5.67
C ASP A 76 15.08 6.24 -5.56
N GLY A 77 15.58 7.49 -5.57
CA GLY A 77 14.76 8.69 -5.42
C GLY A 77 14.23 8.94 -4.01
N ARG A 78 14.71 8.20 -3.01
CA ARG A 78 14.34 8.35 -1.59
C ARG A 78 15.55 8.80 -0.77
N ILE A 79 15.27 9.46 0.34
CA ILE A 79 16.28 9.93 1.28
C ILE A 79 16.88 8.72 2.01
N LEU A 80 18.19 8.58 1.96
CA LEU A 80 18.91 7.53 2.68
C LEU A 80 19.10 7.96 4.15
N VAL A 81 18.66 7.11 5.07
CA VAL A 81 18.76 7.33 6.52
C VAL A 81 19.44 6.17 7.23
N ASN A 82 19.98 6.43 8.42
CA ASN A 82 20.48 5.38 9.29
C ASN A 82 19.34 4.65 10.02
N GLU A 83 19.67 3.68 10.85
CA GLU A 83 18.73 2.87 11.65
C GLU A 83 17.88 3.65 12.66
N ASN A 84 18.25 4.90 12.94
CA ASN A 84 17.52 5.82 13.82
C ASN A 84 16.73 6.88 13.03
N PHE A 85 16.64 6.71 11.69
CA PHE A 85 15.99 7.62 10.72
C PHE A 85 16.71 8.96 10.52
N GLN A 86 17.92 9.14 11.03
CA GLN A 86 18.69 10.35 10.81
C GLN A 86 19.24 10.41 9.38
N ILE A 87 19.18 11.60 8.81
CA ILE A 87 19.77 11.91 7.51
C ILE A 87 21.27 12.14 7.71
N ASP A 88 22.10 11.45 6.92
CA ASP A 88 23.54 11.63 6.99
C ASP A 88 23.94 13.11 6.74
N ASN A 89 24.88 13.58 7.51
CA ASN A 89 25.41 14.95 7.47
C ASN A 89 24.38 16.07 7.78
N CYS A 90 23.19 15.72 8.25
CA CYS A 90 22.15 16.68 8.63
C CYS A 90 21.82 16.51 10.11
N VAL A 91 22.32 17.40 10.94
CA VAL A 91 22.09 17.36 12.39
C VAL A 91 20.61 17.58 12.69
N ASN A 92 20.06 16.70 13.53
CA ASN A 92 18.65 16.75 13.98
C ASN A 92 17.62 16.70 12.86
N SER A 93 17.98 16.12 11.72
CA SER A 93 17.09 15.93 10.58
C SER A 93 16.78 14.45 10.38
N PHE A 94 15.50 14.13 10.21
CA PHE A 94 14.99 12.76 10.11
C PHE A 94 14.09 12.61 8.89
N ALA A 95 14.08 11.42 8.27
CA ALA A 95 13.11 11.08 7.24
C ALA A 95 12.51 9.70 7.51
N ILE A 96 11.19 9.58 7.37
CA ILE A 96 10.43 8.35 7.59
C ILE A 96 9.36 8.16 6.51
N GLY A 97 8.79 6.97 6.44
CA GLY A 97 7.73 6.61 5.48
C GLY A 97 8.27 6.43 4.07
N ASP A 98 7.39 6.58 3.08
CA ASP A 98 7.65 6.25 1.68
C ASP A 98 8.75 7.09 1.02
N ILE A 99 9.10 8.25 1.62
CA ILE A 99 10.18 9.10 1.12
C ILE A 99 11.57 8.69 1.63
N SER A 100 11.67 7.75 2.55
CA SER A 100 12.92 7.32 3.15
C SER A 100 13.28 5.88 2.80
N ILE A 101 14.57 5.57 2.91
CA ILE A 101 15.10 4.21 2.81
C ILE A 101 16.16 4.04 3.90
N ILE A 102 16.01 3.00 4.71
CA ILE A 102 16.90 2.75 5.84
C ILE A 102 18.08 1.91 5.36
N LYS A 103 19.30 2.32 5.69
CA LYS A 103 20.50 1.52 5.42
C LYS A 103 20.39 0.14 6.07
N GLY A 104 20.61 -0.92 5.28
CA GLY A 104 20.52 -2.30 5.74
C GLY A 104 19.08 -2.85 5.85
N MET A 105 18.05 -2.06 5.50
CA MET A 105 16.65 -2.47 5.46
C MET A 105 15.94 -1.99 4.17
N GLU A 106 16.65 -2.06 3.05
CA GLU A 106 16.19 -1.53 1.76
C GLU A 106 14.96 -2.25 1.20
N ASP A 107 14.75 -3.50 1.61
CA ASP A 107 13.65 -4.35 1.17
C ASP A 107 12.33 -4.13 1.94
N LEU A 108 12.30 -3.20 2.90
CA LEU A 108 11.06 -2.89 3.60
C LEU A 108 9.97 -2.43 2.63
N PRO A 109 8.75 -3.00 2.74
CA PRO A 109 7.65 -2.63 1.85
C PRO A 109 7.16 -1.20 2.13
N LEU A 110 6.83 -0.46 1.06
CA LEU A 110 6.21 0.86 1.16
C LEU A 110 4.74 0.70 1.56
N THR A 111 4.49 0.62 2.84
CA THR A 111 3.15 0.40 3.41
C THR A 111 2.87 1.33 4.59
N ALA A 112 1.59 1.61 4.80
CA ALA A 112 1.15 2.36 5.96
C ALA A 112 1.58 1.71 7.28
N GLN A 113 1.69 0.38 7.34
CA GLN A 113 2.15 -0.34 8.53
C GLN A 113 3.60 0.02 8.88
N VAL A 114 4.49 0.02 7.89
CA VAL A 114 5.89 0.43 8.08
C VAL A 114 5.96 1.89 8.51
N ALA A 115 5.29 2.79 7.77
CA ALA A 115 5.31 4.22 8.07
C ALA A 115 4.79 4.56 9.46
N MET A 116 3.73 3.90 9.93
CA MET A 116 3.20 4.08 11.28
C MET A 116 4.16 3.60 12.37
N GLN A 117 4.83 2.45 12.17
CA GLN A 117 5.82 1.96 13.12
C GLN A 117 7.04 2.88 13.17
N GLN A 118 7.50 3.36 12.01
CA GLN A 118 8.59 4.35 11.94
C GLN A 118 8.21 5.64 12.68
N GLY A 119 7.00 6.17 12.47
CA GLY A 119 6.53 7.37 13.16
C GLY A 119 6.48 7.23 14.68
N ASN A 120 5.94 6.10 15.17
CA ASN A 120 5.87 5.81 16.59
C ASN A 120 7.27 5.63 17.22
N HIS A 121 8.18 5.01 16.49
CA HIS A 121 9.55 4.79 16.92
C HIS A 121 10.34 6.10 16.94
N LEU A 122 10.23 6.91 15.89
CA LEU A 122 10.88 8.22 15.83
C LEU A 122 10.41 9.14 16.95
N ALA A 123 9.12 9.15 17.29
CA ALA A 123 8.61 9.94 18.40
C ALA A 123 9.34 9.60 19.72
N LYS A 124 9.55 8.31 20.00
CA LYS A 124 10.32 7.86 21.17
C LYS A 124 11.79 8.30 21.09
N ASN A 125 12.40 8.18 19.91
CA ASN A 125 13.79 8.60 19.71
C ASN A 125 13.96 10.12 19.88
N ILE A 126 12.97 10.92 19.48
CA ILE A 126 12.98 12.38 19.72
C ILE A 126 12.94 12.66 21.22
N GLU A 127 12.12 11.95 22.01
CA GLU A 127 12.12 12.08 23.47
C GLU A 127 13.48 11.72 24.09
N LEU A 128 14.12 10.65 23.62
CA LEU A 128 15.46 10.25 24.07
C LEU A 128 16.50 11.31 23.71
N LEU A 129 16.41 11.89 22.51
CA LEU A 129 17.30 12.96 22.05
C LEU A 129 17.23 14.18 22.97
N PHE A 130 16.02 14.62 23.36
CA PHE A 130 15.85 15.71 24.33
C PHE A 130 16.37 15.39 25.74
N GLN A 131 16.48 14.10 26.06
CA GLN A 131 17.05 13.62 27.33
C GLN A 131 18.55 13.34 27.24
N GLU A 132 19.19 13.66 26.11
CA GLU A 132 20.61 13.36 25.81
C GLU A 132 20.96 11.87 25.98
N LYS A 133 20.01 10.98 25.65
CA LYS A 133 20.16 9.53 25.68
C LYS A 133 20.45 8.98 24.30
N GLU A 134 21.02 7.75 24.27
CA GLU A 134 21.22 7.02 23.02
C GLU A 134 19.91 6.71 22.34
N LEU A 135 19.89 6.87 21.01
CA LEU A 135 18.74 6.54 20.17
C LEU A 135 18.66 5.02 19.97
N LEU A 136 17.44 4.52 19.89
CA LEU A 136 17.19 3.10 19.67
C LEU A 136 17.10 2.80 18.17
N PRO A 137 17.73 1.72 17.68
CA PRO A 137 17.60 1.30 16.29
C PRO A 137 16.18 0.83 16.01
N PHE A 138 15.70 1.12 14.80
CA PHE A 138 14.38 0.65 14.35
C PHE A 138 14.39 -0.84 14.05
N ASN A 139 13.35 -1.52 14.46
CA ASN A 139 13.05 -2.88 14.05
C ASN A 139 11.59 -2.97 13.58
N PHE A 140 11.39 -3.50 12.37
CA PHE A 140 10.05 -3.67 11.80
C PHE A 140 9.41 -4.99 12.26
N GLU A 141 8.18 -4.91 12.74
CA GLU A 141 7.36 -6.07 13.10
C GLU A 141 6.25 -6.27 12.05
N ASP A 142 6.32 -7.37 11.31
CA ASP A 142 5.27 -7.73 10.34
C ASP A 142 4.01 -8.24 11.07
N ASN A 143 3.01 -7.39 11.20
CA ASN A 143 1.71 -7.75 11.78
C ASN A 143 0.78 -8.44 10.76
N GLY A 144 1.28 -8.75 9.57
CA GLY A 144 0.50 -9.34 8.49
C GLY A 144 -0.02 -8.33 7.48
N GLU A 145 -0.80 -8.82 6.54
CA GLU A 145 -1.32 -8.03 5.43
C GLU A 145 -2.81 -8.25 5.20
N MET A 146 -3.46 -7.21 4.70
CA MET A 146 -4.88 -7.20 4.37
C MET A 146 -5.08 -6.59 2.99
N ILE A 147 -5.67 -7.35 2.07
CA ILE A 147 -5.91 -6.93 0.70
C ILE A 147 -7.41 -6.77 0.45
N SER A 148 -7.81 -5.67 -0.16
CA SER A 148 -9.17 -5.49 -0.66
C SER A 148 -9.29 -6.14 -2.03
N LEU A 149 -10.24 -7.03 -2.19
CA LEU A 149 -10.51 -7.74 -3.44
C LEU A 149 -11.78 -7.23 -4.14
N GLY A 150 -12.30 -6.11 -3.67
CA GLY A 150 -13.49 -5.45 -4.18
C GLY A 150 -14.50 -5.15 -3.08
N ILE A 151 -15.66 -4.64 -3.46
CA ILE A 151 -16.72 -4.29 -2.52
C ILE A 151 -17.30 -5.56 -1.86
N GLY A 152 -17.21 -5.63 -0.55
CA GLY A 152 -17.69 -6.76 0.25
C GLY A 152 -16.74 -7.96 0.26
N GLU A 153 -15.53 -7.84 -0.25
CA GLU A 153 -14.56 -8.92 -0.35
C GLU A 153 -13.14 -8.46 -0.03
N ALA A 154 -12.46 -9.19 0.83
CA ALA A 154 -11.08 -8.96 1.21
C ALA A 154 -10.39 -10.28 1.55
N SER A 155 -9.07 -10.22 1.69
CA SER A 155 -8.22 -11.29 2.19
C SER A 155 -7.32 -10.75 3.29
N ILE A 156 -7.14 -11.51 4.36
CA ILE A 156 -6.29 -11.19 5.52
C ILE A 156 -5.38 -12.39 5.78
N SER A 157 -4.09 -12.10 5.98
CA SER A 157 -3.12 -13.07 6.45
C SER A 157 -2.26 -12.40 7.53
N ALA A 158 -2.61 -12.60 8.81
CA ALA A 158 -2.04 -11.89 9.93
C ALA A 158 -1.96 -12.78 11.17
N LEU A 159 -0.86 -12.71 11.92
CA LEU A 159 -0.67 -13.39 13.22
C LEU A 159 -0.98 -14.90 13.16
N GLY A 160 -0.63 -15.56 12.06
CA GLY A 160 -0.91 -16.98 11.85
C GLY A 160 -2.35 -17.32 11.48
N VAL A 161 -3.24 -16.33 11.33
CA VAL A 161 -4.64 -16.49 10.94
C VAL A 161 -4.85 -16.01 9.52
N THR A 162 -5.62 -16.78 8.74
CA THR A 162 -6.07 -16.40 7.40
C THR A 162 -7.58 -16.27 7.37
N LEU A 163 -8.08 -15.26 6.67
CA LEU A 163 -9.51 -14.99 6.53
C LEU A 163 -9.79 -14.42 5.15
N SER A 164 -10.88 -14.81 4.50
CA SER A 164 -11.27 -14.27 3.20
C SER A 164 -12.77 -13.93 3.11
N GLY A 165 -13.15 -13.30 2.00
CA GLY A 165 -14.51 -12.94 1.68
C GLY A 165 -15.10 -11.82 2.53
N LYS A 166 -16.41 -11.90 2.83
CA LYS A 166 -17.15 -10.85 3.52
C LYS A 166 -16.68 -10.63 4.96
N LEU A 167 -16.34 -11.69 5.67
CA LEU A 167 -15.84 -11.58 7.05
C LEU A 167 -14.51 -10.84 7.09
N ALA A 168 -13.59 -11.15 6.18
CA ALA A 168 -12.33 -10.42 6.04
C ALA A 168 -12.56 -8.95 5.68
N PHE A 169 -13.54 -8.66 4.83
CA PHE A 169 -13.90 -7.30 4.45
C PHE A 169 -14.37 -6.47 5.66
N GLU A 170 -15.26 -7.01 6.48
CA GLU A 170 -15.75 -6.31 7.67
C GLU A 170 -14.66 -6.20 8.76
N ALA A 171 -13.88 -7.25 8.98
CA ALA A 171 -12.73 -7.21 9.89
C ALA A 171 -11.71 -6.14 9.48
N ARG A 172 -11.37 -6.08 8.18
CA ARG A 172 -10.50 -5.05 7.64
C ARG A 172 -11.04 -3.64 7.90
N ARG A 173 -12.34 -3.40 7.69
CA ARG A 173 -12.99 -2.10 7.96
C ARG A 173 -12.86 -1.70 9.43
N LEU A 174 -13.11 -2.63 10.36
CA LEU A 174 -12.99 -2.39 11.80
C LEU A 174 -11.54 -2.07 12.20
N ILE A 175 -10.57 -2.82 11.67
CA ILE A 175 -9.14 -2.56 11.91
C ILE A 175 -8.74 -1.16 11.40
N TYR A 176 -9.18 -0.74 10.23
CA TYR A 176 -8.91 0.62 9.74
C TYR A 176 -9.62 1.70 10.57
N ALA A 177 -10.86 1.44 11.01
CA ALA A 177 -11.56 2.35 11.90
C ALA A 177 -10.82 2.54 13.23
N SER A 178 -10.30 1.47 13.83
CA SER A 178 -9.54 1.54 15.09
C SER A 178 -8.22 2.33 14.97
N LYS A 179 -7.68 2.47 13.77
CA LYS A 179 -6.46 3.23 13.49
C LYS A 179 -6.71 4.71 13.19
N MET A 180 -7.96 5.15 13.16
CA MET A 180 -8.27 6.58 12.99
C MET A 180 -7.88 7.37 14.24
N PRO A 181 -7.23 8.52 14.09
CA PRO A 181 -6.76 9.32 15.24
C PRO A 181 -7.90 9.94 16.05
N ASP A 182 -9.10 10.04 15.49
CA ASP A 182 -10.29 10.65 16.11
C ASP A 182 -11.38 9.60 16.30
N VAL A 183 -11.68 9.30 17.57
CA VAL A 183 -12.72 8.33 17.96
C VAL A 183 -14.09 8.73 17.40
N SER A 184 -14.43 10.03 17.36
CA SER A 184 -15.70 10.51 16.80
C SER A 184 -15.79 10.20 15.29
N LYS A 185 -14.70 10.39 14.55
CA LYS A 185 -14.64 10.04 13.12
C LYS A 185 -14.70 8.53 12.90
N SER A 186 -14.02 7.76 13.73
CA SER A 186 -14.08 6.30 13.71
C SER A 186 -15.52 5.80 13.91
N LEU A 187 -16.22 6.29 14.92
CA LEU A 187 -17.61 5.93 15.19
C LEU A 187 -18.57 6.35 14.07
N LYS A 188 -18.42 7.57 13.54
CA LYS A 188 -19.25 8.05 12.41
C LYS A 188 -19.02 7.19 11.16
N SER A 189 -17.78 6.84 10.84
CA SER A 189 -17.47 5.96 9.72
C SER A 189 -18.07 4.58 9.90
N THR A 190 -17.90 3.99 11.09
CA THR A 190 -18.46 2.67 11.41
C THR A 190 -19.98 2.68 11.34
N ALA A 191 -20.63 3.70 11.91
CA ALA A 191 -22.09 3.86 11.83
C ALA A 191 -22.56 4.01 10.38
N SER A 192 -21.89 4.84 9.56
CA SER A 192 -22.25 5.01 8.16
C SER A 192 -22.17 3.70 7.38
N TRP A 193 -21.22 2.84 7.69
CA TRP A 193 -21.09 1.51 7.06
C TRP A 193 -22.24 0.56 7.44
N LEU A 194 -22.67 0.58 8.70
CA LEU A 194 -23.79 -0.25 9.17
C LEU A 194 -25.11 0.17 8.53
N PHE A 195 -25.30 1.47 8.31
CA PHE A 195 -26.52 2.04 7.76
C PHE A 195 -26.49 2.24 6.24
N GLN A 196 -25.37 1.98 5.58
CA GLN A 196 -25.29 2.07 4.11
C GLN A 196 -26.19 0.99 3.48
N LYS A 197 -27.42 1.39 3.13
CA LYS A 197 -28.29 0.58 2.27
C LYS A 197 -27.55 0.29 0.97
N LYS A 198 -27.59 -0.96 0.50
CA LYS A 198 -27.06 -1.46 -0.79
C LYS A 198 -27.66 -0.76 -2.02
N SER A 199 -27.82 0.55 -2.04
CA SER A 199 -28.74 1.16 -3.00
C SER A 199 -28.11 1.83 -4.21
N THR A 200 -26.80 2.03 -4.31
CA THR A 200 -26.35 2.95 -5.37
C THR A 200 -25.56 2.30 -6.50
N LEU A 201 -24.79 1.27 -6.28
CA LEU A 201 -23.98 0.67 -7.35
C LEU A 201 -24.80 -0.24 -8.29
N ASN A 202 -25.78 -0.97 -7.78
CA ASN A 202 -26.64 -1.81 -8.62
C ASN A 202 -27.48 -0.99 -9.62
N ASN A 203 -27.76 0.27 -9.32
CA ASN A 203 -28.50 1.15 -10.23
C ASN A 203 -27.64 1.74 -11.36
N PHE A 204 -26.32 1.78 -11.21
CA PHE A 204 -25.40 2.21 -12.28
C PHE A 204 -25.08 1.09 -13.27
N ILE A 205 -24.94 -0.14 -12.78
CA ILE A 205 -24.60 -1.31 -13.61
C ILE A 205 -25.79 -1.81 -14.42
N ASN A 206 -27.02 -1.61 -13.93
CA ASN A 206 -28.26 -2.08 -14.60
C ASN A 206 -28.93 -1.03 -15.52
N LYS A 207 -28.39 0.16 -15.66
CA LYS A 207 -28.79 1.08 -16.73
C LYS A 207 -27.95 0.78 -17.98
N LYS A 208 -28.37 -0.27 -18.72
CA LYS A 208 -28.06 -0.34 -20.15
C LYS A 208 -28.90 0.72 -20.88
N PRO A 209 -28.31 1.39 -21.89
CA PRO A 209 -29.07 2.27 -22.78
C PRO A 209 -30.12 1.49 -23.56
#